data_8e87148a6f976a2dd3a8c3f915b3183b
#
_entry.id   8e87148a6f976a2dd3a8c3f915b3183b
#
_cell.length_a   1.000
_cell.length_b   1.000
_cell.length_c   1.000
_cell.angle_alpha   90.00
_cell.angle_beta   90.00
_cell.angle_gamma   90.00
#
_symmetry.space_group_name_H-M   'P 1'
#
loop_
_entity.id
_entity.type
_entity.pdbx_description
1 polymer ?
#
loop_
_entity_poly.entity_id
_entity_poly.type
_entity_poly.pdbx_seq_one_letter_code
_entity_poly.pdbx_strand_id
1 'polypeptide(L)'
;MIEQITVFLENEKGRIAALCRTLGDANINMAALSVADTTEYGIVRIICGNTAAALAALDAGGYRAIKTEVMAIAVPHHPGGAADLLEKLDDLDVNIEYFYCFSTTDDLAVLALKIADPASAAEASWAIEKAGFHVFDQDEIE
;
A
#
# COMPACT_ATOMS: atom_id res chain seq x y z
N MET A 1 -9.70 -3.40 4.65
CA MET A 1 -8.25 -3.16 4.84
C MET A 1 -7.45 -4.22 4.11
N ILE A 2 -6.31 -3.85 3.59
CA ILE A 2 -5.37 -4.78 2.98
C ILE A 2 -4.04 -4.73 3.72
N GLU A 3 -3.23 -5.76 3.51
CA GLU A 3 -1.91 -5.85 4.12
C GLU A 3 -0.85 -5.32 3.15
N GLN A 4 -0.02 -4.44 3.65
CA GLN A 4 1.13 -3.91 2.94
C GLN A 4 2.39 -4.34 3.69
N ILE A 5 3.44 -4.68 2.97
CA ILE A 5 4.75 -4.91 3.56
C ILE A 5 5.56 -3.63 3.42
N THR A 6 6.14 -3.18 4.52
CA THR A 6 7.06 -2.04 4.53
C THR A 6 8.46 -2.57 4.82
N VAL A 7 9.40 -2.32 3.92
CA VAL A 7 10.79 -2.75 4.05
C VAL A 7 11.68 -1.52 4.22
N PHE A 8 12.53 -1.54 5.23
CA PHE A 8 13.53 -0.52 5.46
C PHE A 8 14.82 -0.97 4.78
N LEU A 9 15.20 -0.28 3.71
CA LEU A 9 16.27 -0.70 2.83
C LEU A 9 17.37 0.35 2.81
N GLU A 10 18.62 -0.09 2.89
CA GLU A 10 19.75 0.83 2.76
C GLU A 10 19.74 1.46 1.36
N ASN A 11 19.99 2.76 1.31
CA ASN A 11 20.02 3.51 0.05
C ASN A 11 21.36 3.30 -0.65
N GLU A 12 21.58 2.09 -1.14
CA GLU A 12 22.79 1.66 -1.84
C GLU A 12 22.45 1.00 -3.16
N LYS A 13 23.37 1.11 -4.11
CA LYS A 13 23.23 0.50 -5.43
C LYS A 13 23.04 -1.02 -5.31
N GLY A 14 22.05 -1.54 -6.01
CA GLY A 14 21.77 -2.98 -6.10
C GLY A 14 20.86 -3.52 -5.01
N ARG A 15 20.53 -2.74 -3.98
CA ARG A 15 19.70 -3.21 -2.87
C ARG A 15 18.26 -3.49 -3.31
N ILE A 16 17.69 -2.64 -4.14
CA ILE A 16 16.32 -2.83 -4.65
C ILE A 16 16.25 -4.06 -5.55
N ALA A 17 17.24 -4.24 -6.43
CA ALA A 17 17.29 -5.41 -7.30
C ALA A 17 17.37 -6.71 -6.49
N ALA A 18 18.20 -6.73 -5.44
CA ALA A 18 18.35 -7.88 -4.56
C ALA A 18 17.05 -8.21 -3.82
N LEU A 19 16.36 -7.18 -3.33
CA LEU A 19 15.05 -7.33 -2.68
C LEU A 19 14.03 -7.98 -3.63
N CYS A 20 13.91 -7.45 -4.82
CA CYS A 20 12.98 -7.98 -5.82
C CYS A 20 13.33 -9.41 -6.22
N ARG A 21 14.62 -9.73 -6.33
CA ARG A 21 15.06 -11.10 -6.63
C ARG A 21 14.70 -12.07 -5.49
N THR A 22 14.86 -11.64 -4.26
CA THR A 22 14.47 -12.46 -3.10
C THR A 22 13.00 -12.83 -3.14
N LEU A 23 12.14 -11.87 -3.45
CA LEU A 23 10.70 -12.12 -3.58
C LEU A 23 10.39 -12.98 -4.81
N GLY A 24 11.06 -12.71 -5.94
CA GLY A 24 10.88 -13.50 -7.16
C GLY A 24 11.27 -14.96 -6.99
N ASP A 25 12.38 -15.23 -6.31
CA ASP A 25 12.84 -16.59 -6.02
C ASP A 25 11.90 -17.34 -5.07
N ALA A 26 11.19 -16.62 -4.24
CA ALA A 26 10.14 -17.17 -3.37
C ALA A 26 8.78 -17.30 -4.06
N ASN A 27 8.71 -17.04 -5.36
CA ASN A 27 7.50 -17.07 -6.17
C ASN A 27 6.43 -16.10 -5.68
N ILE A 28 6.86 -14.94 -5.20
CA ILE A 28 5.96 -13.86 -4.77
C ILE A 28 5.82 -12.86 -5.91
N ASN A 29 4.59 -12.66 -6.37
CA ASN A 29 4.28 -11.63 -7.36
C ASN A 29 3.81 -10.37 -6.64
N MET A 30 4.45 -9.25 -6.95
CA MET A 30 4.10 -7.96 -6.37
C MET A 30 2.98 -7.32 -7.20
N ALA A 31 1.84 -7.05 -6.57
CA ALA A 31 0.77 -6.27 -7.19
C ALA A 31 1.12 -4.79 -7.22
N ALA A 32 1.91 -4.34 -6.26
CA ALA A 32 2.37 -2.96 -6.18
C ALA A 32 3.75 -2.88 -5.55
N LEU A 33 4.52 -1.89 -5.97
CA LEU A 33 5.85 -1.60 -5.44
C LEU A 33 6.03 -0.09 -5.47
N SER A 34 6.35 0.49 -4.34
CA SER A 34 6.66 1.92 -4.22
C SER A 34 7.94 2.09 -3.42
N VAL A 35 8.84 2.91 -3.91
CA VAL A 35 10.12 3.20 -3.24
C VAL A 35 10.17 4.69 -2.96
N ALA A 36 10.30 5.03 -1.68
CA ALA A 36 10.49 6.41 -1.24
C ALA A 36 11.86 6.53 -0.58
N ASP A 37 12.58 7.58 -0.89
CA ASP A 37 13.90 7.80 -0.32
C ASP A 37 13.84 8.71 0.90
N THR A 38 14.72 8.42 1.84
CA THR A 38 15.11 9.35 2.90
C THR A 38 16.60 9.62 2.73
N THR A 39 17.18 10.42 3.60
CA THR A 39 18.62 10.74 3.49
C THR A 39 19.52 9.55 3.77
N GLU A 40 19.08 8.60 4.59
CA GLU A 40 19.90 7.47 5.06
C GLU A 40 19.46 6.13 4.50
N TYR A 41 18.16 5.95 4.25
CA TYR A 41 17.60 4.69 3.76
C TYR A 41 16.37 4.91 2.90
N GLY A 42 15.99 3.87 2.16
CA GLY A 42 14.76 3.84 1.40
C GLY A 42 13.66 3.13 2.17
N ILE A 43 12.44 3.54 1.92
CA ILE A 43 11.24 2.85 2.40
C ILE A 43 10.58 2.22 1.19
N VAL A 44 10.49 0.89 1.20
CA VAL A 44 9.86 0.14 0.12
C VAL A 44 8.52 -0.37 0.60
N ARG A 45 7.46 -0.07 -0.14
CA ARG A 45 6.11 -0.53 0.17
C ARG A 45 5.66 -1.51 -0.90
N ILE A 46 5.23 -2.68 -0.46
CA ILE A 46 4.89 -3.80 -1.35
C ILE A 46 3.49 -4.30 -1.01
N ILE A 47 2.69 -4.52 -2.04
CA ILE A 47 1.39 -5.18 -1.91
C ILE A 47 1.45 -6.47 -2.72
N CYS A 48 1.11 -7.58 -2.09
CA CYS A 48 1.08 -8.90 -2.72
C CYS A 48 -0.04 -9.75 -2.11
N GLY A 49 -0.39 -10.83 -2.79
CA GLY A 49 -1.49 -11.68 -2.32
C GLY A 49 -1.15 -12.51 -1.10
N ASN A 50 0.07 -13.01 -1.02
CA ASN A 50 0.52 -13.87 0.10
C ASN A 50 1.55 -13.13 0.96
N THR A 51 1.04 -12.30 1.86
CA THR A 51 1.86 -11.48 2.74
C THR A 51 2.72 -12.31 3.68
N ALA A 52 2.17 -13.39 4.24
CA ALA A 52 2.90 -14.25 5.17
C ALA A 52 4.12 -14.90 4.51
N ALA A 53 3.96 -15.42 3.30
CA ALA A 53 5.08 -16.02 2.55
C ALA A 53 6.13 -14.98 2.18
N ALA A 54 5.70 -13.79 1.79
CA ALA A 54 6.61 -12.70 1.46
C ALA A 54 7.43 -12.26 2.68
N LEU A 55 6.79 -12.10 3.83
CA LEU A 55 7.48 -11.73 5.07
C LEU A 55 8.48 -12.80 5.48
N ALA A 56 8.12 -14.08 5.36
CA ALA A 56 9.03 -15.19 5.65
C ALA A 56 10.26 -15.16 4.75
N ALA A 57 10.08 -14.93 3.45
CA ALA A 57 11.18 -14.83 2.49
C ALA A 57 12.10 -13.65 2.79
N LEU A 58 11.52 -12.51 3.13
CA LEU A 58 12.29 -11.31 3.48
C LEU A 58 13.07 -11.49 4.77
N ASP A 59 12.46 -12.09 5.77
CA ASP A 59 13.12 -12.39 7.04
C ASP A 59 14.31 -13.35 6.83
N ALA A 60 14.10 -14.41 6.05
CA ALA A 60 15.17 -15.36 5.72
C ALA A 60 16.31 -14.69 4.94
N GLY A 61 16.01 -13.67 4.16
CA GLY A 61 17.00 -12.89 3.41
C GLY A 61 17.69 -11.79 4.23
N GLY A 62 17.35 -11.65 5.50
CA GLY A 62 17.96 -10.65 6.39
C GLY A 62 17.38 -9.25 6.24
N TYR A 63 16.23 -9.09 5.59
CA TYR A 63 15.59 -7.78 5.42
C TYR A 63 14.79 -7.39 6.66
N ARG A 64 14.76 -6.11 6.94
CA ARG A 64 13.91 -5.54 7.98
C ARG A 64 12.56 -5.16 7.37
N ALA A 65 11.56 -6.00 7.62
CA ALA A 65 10.24 -5.84 7.02
C ALA A 65 9.15 -5.95 8.08
N ILE A 66 8.12 -5.13 7.95
CA ILE A 66 6.94 -5.17 8.83
C ILE A 66 5.67 -5.20 7.99
N LYS A 67 4.62 -5.77 8.59
CA LYS A 67 3.29 -5.74 8.01
C LYS A 67 2.55 -4.48 8.48
N THR A 68 1.93 -3.78 7.55
CA THR A 68 1.18 -2.56 7.82
C THR A 68 -0.19 -2.69 7.19
N GLU A 69 -1.24 -2.33 7.91
CA GLU A 69 -2.58 -2.28 7.32
C GLU A 69 -2.81 -0.93 6.65
N VAL A 70 -3.30 -0.98 5.42
CA VAL A 70 -3.66 0.22 4.64
C VAL A 70 -5.03 0.03 4.02
N MET A 71 -5.67 1.13 3.65
CA MET A 71 -6.89 1.08 2.84
C MET A 71 -6.52 1.05 1.37
N ALA A 72 -7.19 0.21 0.60
CA ALA A 72 -7.13 0.24 -0.85
C ALA A 72 -8.51 0.66 -1.35
N ILE A 73 -8.57 1.79 -2.05
CA ILE A 73 -9.84 2.42 -2.42
C ILE A 73 -9.86 2.68 -3.92
N ALA A 74 -10.94 2.25 -4.57
CA ALA A 74 -11.15 2.55 -5.98
C ALA A 74 -11.73 3.96 -6.15
N VAL A 75 -11.14 4.74 -7.04
CA VAL A 75 -11.65 6.05 -7.43
C VAL A 75 -11.87 6.08 -8.94
N PRO A 76 -12.80 6.91 -9.47
CA PRO A 76 -12.92 7.07 -10.90
C PRO A 76 -11.60 7.55 -11.51
N HIS A 77 -11.17 6.93 -12.59
CA HIS A 77 -9.92 7.27 -13.25
C HIS A 77 -10.13 8.41 -14.25
N HIS A 78 -10.32 9.60 -13.71
CA HIS A 78 -10.49 10.84 -14.48
C HIS A 78 -9.98 12.03 -13.66
N PRO A 79 -9.78 13.19 -14.27
CA PRO A 79 -9.41 14.39 -13.51
C PRO A 79 -10.38 14.66 -12.36
N GLY A 80 -9.86 14.82 -11.15
CA GLY A 80 -10.66 15.06 -9.96
C GLY A 80 -11.08 13.83 -9.18
N GLY A 81 -10.87 12.61 -9.70
CA GLY A 81 -11.27 11.37 -9.00
C GLY A 81 -10.60 11.22 -7.63
N ALA A 82 -9.30 11.43 -7.58
CA ALA A 82 -8.57 11.39 -6.30
C ALA A 82 -8.98 12.54 -5.37
N ALA A 83 -9.23 13.72 -5.93
CA ALA A 83 -9.67 14.87 -5.15
C ALA A 83 -11.00 14.60 -4.44
N ASP A 84 -11.94 13.97 -5.12
CA ASP A 84 -13.24 13.61 -4.52
C ASP A 84 -13.07 12.73 -3.28
N LEU A 85 -12.19 11.74 -3.35
CA LEU A 85 -11.91 10.88 -2.22
C LEU A 85 -11.22 11.65 -1.09
N LEU A 86 -10.18 12.42 -1.42
CA LEU A 86 -9.38 13.12 -0.42
C LEU A 86 -10.19 14.20 0.29
N GLU A 87 -11.08 14.90 -0.41
CA GLU A 87 -11.98 15.88 0.18
C GLU A 87 -12.96 15.21 1.17
N LYS A 88 -13.45 14.00 0.82
CA LYS A 88 -14.31 13.24 1.73
C LYS A 88 -13.55 12.84 3.00
N LEU A 89 -12.31 12.44 2.88
CA LEU A 89 -11.45 12.11 4.02
C LEU A 89 -11.13 13.35 4.87
N ASP A 90 -10.94 14.49 4.22
CA ASP A 90 -10.71 15.76 4.90
C ASP A 90 -11.91 16.15 5.78
N ASP A 91 -13.13 15.91 5.31
CA ASP A 91 -14.36 16.12 6.08
C ASP A 91 -14.42 15.26 7.34
N LEU A 92 -13.73 14.14 7.37
CA LEU A 92 -13.66 13.24 8.52
C LEU A 92 -12.57 13.60 9.52
N ASP A 93 -11.80 14.65 9.22
CA ASP A 93 -10.71 15.15 10.08
C ASP A 93 -9.67 14.06 10.41
N VAL A 94 -9.30 13.27 9.40
CA VAL A 94 -8.26 12.25 9.54
C VAL A 94 -6.97 12.71 8.89
N ASN A 95 -5.85 12.30 9.48
CA ASN A 95 -4.53 12.59 8.95
C ASN A 95 -4.04 11.42 8.07
N ILE A 96 -3.76 11.73 6.82
CA ILE A 96 -3.20 10.76 5.87
C ILE A 96 -1.68 10.85 5.95
N GLU A 97 -1.04 9.75 6.38
CA GLU A 97 0.42 9.70 6.44
C GLU A 97 1.05 9.64 5.05
N TYR A 98 0.47 8.83 4.16
CA TYR A 98 0.89 8.71 2.77
C TYR A 98 -0.19 8.02 1.95
N PHE A 99 -0.12 8.19 0.65
CA PHE A 99 -0.92 7.41 -0.28
C PHE A 99 -0.20 7.29 -1.61
N TYR A 100 -0.56 6.27 -2.37
CA TYR A 100 -0.03 6.06 -3.71
C TYR A 100 -1.02 5.25 -4.56
N CYS A 101 -0.96 5.46 -5.87
CA CYS A 101 -1.75 4.70 -6.81
C CYS A 101 -0.99 3.44 -7.20
N PHE A 102 -1.61 2.27 -7.12
CA PHE A 102 -0.94 1.03 -7.51
C PHE A 102 -1.57 0.26 -8.65
N SER A 103 -2.75 0.66 -9.10
CA SER A 103 -3.41 0.01 -10.23
C SER A 103 -4.31 1.00 -10.93
N THR A 104 -4.35 0.92 -12.26
CA THR A 104 -5.29 1.68 -13.07
C THR A 104 -5.89 0.80 -14.14
N THR A 105 -7.18 1.03 -14.40
CA THR A 105 -7.88 0.52 -15.57
C THR A 105 -8.39 1.73 -16.35
N ASP A 106 -9.16 1.51 -17.41
CA ASP A 106 -9.74 2.64 -18.16
C ASP A 106 -10.68 3.47 -17.29
N ASP A 107 -11.37 2.83 -16.34
CA ASP A 107 -12.44 3.47 -15.57
C ASP A 107 -12.06 3.74 -14.11
N LEU A 108 -11.14 2.98 -13.55
CA LEU A 108 -10.83 3.04 -12.12
C LEU A 108 -9.33 3.14 -11.85
N ALA A 109 -8.99 3.88 -10.81
CA ALA A 109 -7.66 3.87 -10.20
C ALA A 109 -7.80 3.36 -8.77
N VAL A 110 -6.83 2.56 -8.31
CA VAL A 110 -6.81 2.05 -6.94
C VAL A 110 -5.71 2.75 -6.15
N LEU A 111 -6.09 3.39 -5.08
CA LEU A 111 -5.18 4.12 -4.20
C LEU A 111 -4.99 3.34 -2.90
N ALA A 112 -3.73 3.14 -2.51
CA ALA A 112 -3.38 2.66 -1.18
C ALA A 112 -3.16 3.86 -0.27
N LEU A 113 -3.72 3.83 0.93
CA LEU A 113 -3.78 4.99 1.79
C LEU A 113 -3.60 4.59 3.24
N LYS A 114 -2.69 5.27 3.94
CA LYS A 114 -2.37 4.99 5.34
C LYS A 114 -2.87 6.10 6.26
N ILE A 115 -3.70 5.72 7.23
CA ILE A 115 -4.11 6.58 8.34
C ILE A 115 -3.45 6.03 9.61
N ALA A 116 -2.79 6.88 10.36
CA ALA A 116 -1.95 6.48 11.50
C ALA A 116 -2.74 5.78 12.61
N ASP A 117 -3.87 6.38 13.01
CA ASP A 117 -4.67 5.86 14.11
C ASP A 117 -5.60 4.73 13.63
N PRO A 118 -5.45 3.49 14.15
CA PRO A 118 -6.29 2.37 13.71
C PRO A 118 -7.79 2.59 13.87
N ALA A 119 -8.22 3.24 14.94
CA ALA A 119 -9.64 3.54 15.17
C ALA A 119 -10.17 4.52 14.14
N SER A 120 -9.41 5.58 13.85
CA SER A 120 -9.75 6.56 12.82
C SER A 120 -9.77 5.93 11.43
N ALA A 121 -8.84 5.01 11.16
CA ALA A 121 -8.78 4.28 9.89
C ALA A 121 -10.03 3.42 9.70
N ALA A 122 -10.47 2.71 10.72
CA ALA A 122 -11.67 1.87 10.67
C ALA A 122 -12.93 2.72 10.42
N GLU A 123 -13.07 3.83 11.13
CA GLU A 123 -14.19 4.77 10.93
C GLU A 123 -14.18 5.36 9.53
N ALA A 124 -13.02 5.76 9.05
CA ALA A 124 -12.86 6.33 7.71
C ALA A 124 -13.22 5.30 6.62
N SER A 125 -12.78 4.06 6.78
CA SER A 125 -13.10 2.97 5.85
C SER A 125 -14.62 2.79 5.72
N TRP A 126 -15.32 2.75 6.83
CA TRP A 126 -16.76 2.63 6.85
C TRP A 126 -17.46 3.82 6.19
N ALA A 127 -17.02 5.04 6.52
CA ALA A 127 -17.62 6.27 5.97
C ALA A 127 -17.38 6.39 4.45
N ILE A 128 -16.22 5.98 3.99
CA ILE A 128 -15.86 5.99 2.56
C ILE A 128 -16.72 4.98 1.79
N GLU A 129 -16.94 3.79 2.32
CA GLU A 129 -17.84 2.82 1.70
C GLU A 129 -19.27 3.35 1.61
N LYS A 130 -19.76 3.99 2.68
CA LYS A 130 -21.08 4.61 2.69
C LYS A 130 -21.21 5.75 1.70
N ALA A 131 -20.12 6.43 1.40
CA ALA A 131 -20.10 7.51 0.42
C ALA A 131 -20.07 7.00 -1.03
N GLY A 132 -20.01 5.68 -1.23
CA GLY A 132 -20.07 5.06 -2.53
C GLY A 132 -18.74 4.63 -3.13
N PHE A 133 -17.64 4.76 -2.39
CA PHE A 133 -16.34 4.27 -2.83
C PHE A 133 -16.18 2.80 -2.46
N HIS A 134 -15.56 2.03 -3.33
CA HIS A 134 -15.24 0.64 -3.01
C HIS A 134 -13.92 0.56 -2.23
N VAL A 135 -13.96 -0.04 -1.04
CA VAL A 135 -12.79 -0.34 -0.23
C VAL A 135 -12.49 -1.83 -0.35
N PHE A 136 -11.30 -2.17 -0.81
CA PHE A 136 -10.92 -3.55 -1.09
C PHE A 136 -10.59 -4.32 0.18
N ASP A 137 -10.95 -5.60 0.18
CA ASP A 137 -10.49 -6.57 1.18
C ASP A 137 -9.26 -7.32 0.65
N GLN A 138 -8.54 -7.99 1.55
CA GLN A 138 -7.30 -8.69 1.19
C GLN A 138 -7.51 -9.77 0.12
N ASP A 139 -8.62 -10.49 0.15
CA ASP A 139 -8.92 -11.53 -0.84
C ASP A 139 -9.14 -10.99 -2.26
N GLU A 140 -9.37 -9.70 -2.42
CA GLU A 140 -9.48 -9.06 -3.72
C GLU A 140 -8.11 -8.69 -4.32
N ILE A 141 -7.04 -8.85 -3.54
CA ILE A 141 -5.66 -8.54 -3.94
C ILE A 141 -4.95 -9.84 -4.32
N GLU A 142 -4.38 -9.87 -5.50
CA GLU A 142 -3.63 -11.02 -6.00
C GLU A 142 -2.13 -10.77 -6.07
#